data_d231dd4eaed467bb329f0757a7f43cd8
#
_entry.id   d231dd4eaed467bb329f0757a7f43cd8
#
_cell.length_a   1.000
_cell.length_b   1.000
_cell.length_c   1.000
_cell.angle_alpha   90.00
_cell.angle_beta   90.00
_cell.angle_gamma   90.00
#
_symmetry.space_group_name_H-M   'P 1'
#
loop_
_entity.id
_entity.type
_entity.pdbx_description
1 polymer ?
#
loop_
_entity_poly.entity_id
_entity_poly.type
_entity_poly.pdbx_seq_one_letter_code
_entity_poly.pdbx_strand_id
1 'polypeptide(L)'
;MKILLVIDQYQNGNNGTTISARRFAEGLQKRGHTVTVLTTGQEGENKFIVKSLKLPIGISKIIKSQGMNFAVPDKEIIRKAMQDVDIVHFYMPFWLSRTAKKIADELKIPNTAAFHVQPENITYTIKMGKVKLINDKIYEEFRDDFFNKFNRIHCPSEFIANQLREHNYTAKLYVISN
;
A
#
# COMPACT_ATOMS: atom_id res chain seq x y z
N MET A 1 8.83 -4.15 18.80
CA MET A 1 9.34 -3.67 17.50
C MET A 1 8.66 -2.37 17.14
N LYS A 2 9.40 -1.48 16.47
CA LYS A 2 8.83 -0.26 15.84
C LYS A 2 8.51 -0.57 14.37
N ILE A 3 7.25 -0.48 13.99
CA ILE A 3 6.74 -0.89 12.68
C ILE A 3 6.16 0.33 11.96
N LEU A 4 6.63 0.62 10.75
CA LEU A 4 6.07 1.66 9.90
C LEU A 4 5.14 1.04 8.87
N LEU A 5 3.88 1.50 8.83
CA LEU A 5 2.93 1.19 7.77
C LEU A 5 2.96 2.31 6.72
N VAL A 6 3.11 1.97 5.46
CA VAL A 6 3.08 2.93 4.34
C VAL A 6 1.81 2.70 3.52
N ILE A 7 0.92 3.69 3.53
CA ILE A 7 -0.37 3.61 2.86
C ILE A 7 -0.81 5.02 2.43
N ASP A 8 -1.27 5.18 1.19
CA ASP A 8 -1.64 6.50 0.66
C ASP A 8 -2.79 7.16 1.43
N GLN A 9 -3.72 6.37 1.97
CA GLN A 9 -4.83 6.86 2.77
C GLN A 9 -5.10 5.97 3.99
N TYR A 10 -5.32 6.59 5.14
CA TYR A 10 -5.55 5.87 6.41
C TYR A 10 -6.78 6.37 7.18
N GLN A 11 -7.36 7.50 6.78
CA GLN A 11 -8.44 8.16 7.52
C GLN A 11 -9.85 7.77 7.06
N ASN A 12 -10.06 7.52 5.78
CA ASN A 12 -11.39 7.24 5.23
C ASN A 12 -11.79 5.79 5.49
N GLY A 13 -12.77 5.58 6.38
CA GLY A 13 -13.26 4.25 6.78
C GLY A 13 -14.05 3.48 5.71
N ASN A 14 -14.19 4.03 4.50
CA ASN A 14 -15.05 3.47 3.45
C ASN A 14 -14.29 2.57 2.45
N ASN A 15 -13.03 2.28 2.71
CA ASN A 15 -12.17 1.51 1.82
C ASN A 15 -11.63 0.28 2.56
N GLY A 16 -11.82 -0.89 1.97
CA GLY A 16 -11.40 -2.18 2.56
C GLY A 16 -9.91 -2.22 2.93
N THR A 17 -9.05 -1.62 2.10
CA THR A 17 -7.60 -1.54 2.39
C THR A 17 -7.31 -0.73 3.66
N THR A 18 -8.00 0.40 3.84
CA THR A 18 -7.86 1.23 5.05
C THR A 18 -8.35 0.50 6.29
N ILE A 19 -9.49 -0.21 6.20
CA ILE A 19 -10.03 -1.01 7.31
C ILE A 19 -9.05 -2.11 7.69
N SER A 20 -8.52 -2.84 6.70
CA SER A 20 -7.51 -3.86 6.91
C SER A 20 -6.25 -3.31 7.57
N ALA A 21 -5.72 -2.19 7.06
CA ALA A 21 -4.53 -1.56 7.63
C ALA A 21 -4.72 -1.12 9.09
N ARG A 22 -5.90 -0.61 9.45
CA ARG A 22 -6.24 -0.24 10.84
C ARG A 22 -6.29 -1.45 11.75
N ARG A 23 -7.01 -2.51 11.35
CA ARG A 23 -7.09 -3.76 12.12
C ARG A 23 -5.72 -4.38 12.32
N PHE A 24 -4.89 -4.35 11.28
CA PHE A 24 -3.51 -4.84 11.36
C PHE A 24 -2.67 -4.01 12.35
N ALA A 25 -2.75 -2.68 12.28
CA ALA A 25 -2.08 -1.79 13.22
C ALA A 25 -2.52 -2.04 14.67
N GLU A 26 -3.83 -2.10 14.92
CA GLU A 26 -4.40 -2.39 16.24
C GLU A 26 -3.96 -3.77 16.76
N GLY A 27 -3.96 -4.78 15.88
CA GLY A 27 -3.51 -6.13 16.23
C GLY A 27 -2.03 -6.18 16.63
N LEU A 28 -1.17 -5.41 15.96
CA LEU A 28 0.24 -5.27 16.30
C LEU A 28 0.43 -4.50 17.62
N GLN A 29 -0.30 -3.41 17.82
CA GLN A 29 -0.25 -2.63 19.05
C GLN A 29 -0.70 -3.45 20.28
N LYS A 30 -1.77 -4.24 20.14
CA LYS A 30 -2.21 -5.19 21.19
C LYS A 30 -1.15 -6.24 21.55
N ARG A 31 -0.22 -6.52 20.65
CA ARG A 31 0.94 -7.41 20.87
C ARG A 31 2.18 -6.69 21.40
N GLY A 32 2.06 -5.42 21.78
CA GLY A 32 3.13 -4.63 22.37
C GLY A 32 4.12 -4.04 21.35
N HIS A 33 3.74 -3.93 20.07
CA HIS A 33 4.54 -3.25 19.06
C HIS A 33 4.17 -1.77 18.97
N THR A 34 5.15 -0.91 18.70
CA THR A 34 4.90 0.49 18.35
C THR A 34 4.62 0.57 16.85
N VAL A 35 3.47 1.11 16.47
CA VAL A 35 3.08 1.25 15.07
C VAL A 35 2.95 2.72 14.71
N THR A 36 3.65 3.14 13.66
CA THR A 36 3.53 4.45 13.04
C THR A 36 3.02 4.31 11.61
N VAL A 37 2.43 5.37 11.07
CA VAL A 37 1.83 5.33 9.73
C VAL A 37 2.31 6.52 8.90
N LEU A 38 2.84 6.25 7.72
CA LEU A 38 3.14 7.25 6.70
C LEU A 38 1.98 7.30 5.70
N THR A 39 1.29 8.44 5.63
CA THR A 39 0.02 8.55 4.89
C THR A 39 -0.28 10.01 4.50
N THR A 40 -1.39 10.21 3.81
CA THR A 40 -1.97 11.56 3.61
C THR A 40 -3.06 11.84 4.64
N GLY A 41 -3.50 13.10 4.71
CA GLY A 41 -4.68 13.53 5.49
C GLY A 41 -4.34 14.38 6.69
N GLN A 42 -5.05 14.21 7.81
CA GLN A 42 -4.86 15.02 9.01
C GLN A 42 -3.75 14.47 9.89
N GLU A 43 -3.03 15.39 10.51
CA GLU A 43 -2.06 15.08 11.56
C GLU A 43 -2.70 14.28 12.70
N GLY A 44 -1.90 13.57 13.41
CA GLY A 44 -2.32 12.77 14.55
C GLY A 44 -1.17 12.02 15.18
N GLU A 45 -1.39 11.50 16.34
CA GLU A 45 -0.42 10.70 17.05
C GLU A 45 0.05 9.50 16.18
N ASN A 46 1.34 9.23 16.18
CA ASN A 46 1.95 8.14 15.43
C ASN A 46 1.75 8.20 13.89
N LYS A 47 1.57 9.41 13.33
CA LYS A 47 1.42 9.62 11.89
C LYS A 47 2.47 10.56 11.34
N PHE A 48 2.96 10.21 10.15
CA PHE A 48 3.77 11.08 9.30
C PHE A 48 2.94 11.43 8.06
N ILE A 49 2.70 12.72 7.86
CA ILE A 49 1.76 13.20 6.84
C ILE A 49 2.50 13.75 5.63
N VAL A 50 2.21 13.20 4.46
CA VAL A 50 2.62 13.72 3.16
C VAL A 50 1.44 14.37 2.43
N LYS A 51 1.74 15.21 1.45
CA LYS A 51 0.70 15.91 0.68
C LYS A 51 -0.08 14.95 -0.21
N SER A 52 -1.39 15.21 -0.34
CA SER A 52 -2.23 14.53 -1.34
C SER A 52 -1.97 15.09 -2.73
N LEU A 53 -1.99 14.22 -3.74
CA LEU A 53 -1.91 14.60 -5.14
C LEU A 53 -3.15 15.40 -5.53
N LYS A 54 -2.96 16.59 -6.05
CA LYS A 54 -4.03 17.43 -6.61
C LYS A 54 -4.36 16.94 -8.02
N LEU A 55 -5.53 16.39 -8.22
CA LEU A 55 -6.03 15.94 -9.53
C LEU A 55 -7.09 16.90 -10.07
N PRO A 56 -7.28 16.99 -11.39
CA PRO A 56 -8.39 17.75 -12.00
C PRO A 56 -9.74 17.35 -11.39
N ILE A 57 -10.66 18.32 -11.25
CA ILE A 57 -11.90 18.18 -10.49
C ILE A 57 -12.72 16.93 -10.88
N GLY A 58 -12.86 16.64 -12.18
CA GLY A 58 -13.62 15.48 -12.67
C GLY A 58 -13.00 14.14 -12.22
N ILE A 59 -11.70 13.97 -12.40
CA ILE A 59 -10.95 12.76 -12.03
C ILE A 59 -10.89 12.64 -10.50
N SER A 60 -10.65 13.75 -9.81
CA SER A 60 -10.61 13.79 -8.35
C SER A 60 -11.93 13.32 -7.71
N LYS A 61 -13.07 13.69 -8.29
CA LYS A 61 -14.40 13.28 -7.79
C LYS A 61 -14.60 11.77 -7.91
N ILE A 62 -14.20 11.17 -9.04
CA ILE A 62 -14.29 9.73 -9.28
C ILE A 62 -13.40 8.96 -8.30
N ILE A 63 -12.15 9.36 -8.16
CA ILE A 63 -11.17 8.69 -7.29
C ILE A 63 -11.60 8.80 -5.81
N LYS A 64 -12.04 9.98 -5.38
CA LYS A 64 -12.54 10.20 -4.00
C LYS A 64 -13.82 9.44 -3.70
N SER A 65 -14.73 9.26 -4.67
CA SER A 65 -15.94 8.46 -4.48
C SER A 65 -15.65 6.99 -4.22
N GLN A 66 -14.49 6.50 -4.68
CA GLN A 66 -13.97 5.16 -4.39
C GLN A 66 -13.21 5.10 -3.06
N GLY A 67 -13.19 6.19 -2.30
CA GLY A 67 -12.40 6.28 -1.07
C GLY A 67 -10.90 6.24 -1.33
N MET A 68 -10.43 6.49 -2.54
CA MET A 68 -8.99 6.49 -2.89
C MET A 68 -8.41 7.90 -2.81
N ASN A 69 -7.15 7.97 -2.42
CA ASN A 69 -6.34 9.17 -2.44
C ASN A 69 -4.91 8.79 -2.83
N PHE A 70 -4.23 9.62 -3.58
CA PHE A 70 -2.83 9.41 -3.94
C PHE A 70 -1.94 10.40 -3.21
N ALA A 71 -0.82 9.91 -2.71
CA ALA A 71 0.16 10.69 -1.98
C ALA A 71 1.28 11.20 -2.90
N VAL A 72 1.72 12.42 -2.66
CA VAL A 72 2.97 12.95 -3.23
C VAL A 72 4.09 12.61 -2.25
N PRO A 73 5.10 11.81 -2.65
CA PRO A 73 6.18 11.46 -1.75
C PRO A 73 7.03 12.67 -1.39
N ASP A 74 7.35 12.79 -0.10
CA ASP A 74 8.31 13.73 0.43
C ASP A 74 9.45 12.94 1.08
N LYS A 75 10.65 13.03 0.50
CA LYS A 75 11.79 12.21 0.92
C LYS A 75 12.26 12.54 2.34
N GLU A 76 12.12 13.78 2.79
CA GLU A 76 12.50 14.17 4.15
C GLU A 76 11.54 13.59 5.17
N ILE A 77 10.23 13.69 4.91
CA ILE A 77 9.20 13.09 5.77
C ILE A 77 9.34 11.56 5.79
N ILE A 78 9.60 10.93 4.63
CA ILE A 78 9.82 9.48 4.54
C ILE A 78 11.03 9.07 5.36
N ARG A 79 12.17 9.75 5.23
CA ARG A 79 13.39 9.46 6.02
C ARG A 79 13.15 9.66 7.53
N LYS A 80 12.42 10.71 7.91
CA LYS A 80 12.02 10.95 9.30
C LYS A 80 11.13 9.83 9.83
N ALA A 81 10.16 9.37 9.03
CA ALA A 81 9.27 8.27 9.39
C ALA A 81 10.02 6.93 9.58
N MET A 82 11.17 6.77 8.93
CA MET A 82 12.00 5.57 8.98
C MET A 82 13.09 5.59 10.06
N GLN A 83 13.17 6.65 10.86
CA GLN A 83 14.13 6.71 11.97
C GLN A 83 13.75 5.66 13.03
N ASP A 84 14.73 4.84 13.43
CA ASP A 84 14.57 3.80 14.46
C ASP A 84 13.46 2.78 14.18
N VAL A 85 13.11 2.55 12.92
CA VAL A 85 12.10 1.56 12.51
C VAL A 85 12.76 0.20 12.29
N ASP A 86 12.18 -0.84 12.86
CA ASP A 86 12.65 -2.21 12.72
C ASP A 86 12.19 -2.87 11.41
N ILE A 87 11.00 -2.48 10.92
CA ILE A 87 10.41 -3.04 9.69
C ILE A 87 9.41 -2.06 9.08
N VAL A 88 9.37 -2.02 7.74
CA VAL A 88 8.36 -1.27 6.98
C VAL A 88 7.39 -2.24 6.29
N HIS A 89 6.10 -1.96 6.38
CA HIS A 89 5.05 -2.71 5.69
C HIS A 89 4.26 -1.83 4.72
N PHE A 90 4.23 -2.23 3.45
CA PHE A 90 3.64 -1.45 2.36
C PHE A 90 2.29 -2.02 1.94
N TYR A 91 1.30 -1.15 1.69
CA TYR A 91 -0.06 -1.54 1.31
C TYR A 91 -0.41 -1.34 -0.17
N MET A 92 0.22 -0.38 -0.84
CA MET A 92 -0.17 0.01 -2.19
C MET A 92 1.05 0.20 -3.08
N PRO A 93 1.02 -0.19 -4.38
CA PRO A 93 2.15 -0.09 -5.30
C PRO A 93 2.28 1.30 -5.95
N PHE A 94 1.80 2.37 -5.29
CA PHE A 94 1.77 3.72 -5.85
C PHE A 94 3.05 4.51 -5.54
N TRP A 95 3.07 5.75 -5.97
CA TRP A 95 4.25 6.61 -5.95
C TRP A 95 4.89 6.76 -4.56
N LEU A 96 4.06 6.96 -3.51
CA LEU A 96 4.56 7.01 -2.13
C LEU A 96 5.33 5.75 -1.76
N SER A 97 4.70 4.59 -1.95
CA SER A 97 5.30 3.29 -1.59
C SER A 97 6.53 2.96 -2.42
N ARG A 98 6.52 3.25 -3.73
CA ARG A 98 7.69 3.04 -4.61
C ARG A 98 8.88 3.89 -4.16
N THR A 99 8.63 5.15 -3.76
CA THR A 99 9.69 6.05 -3.24
C THR A 99 10.16 5.61 -1.87
N ALA A 100 9.24 5.29 -0.96
CA ALA A 100 9.57 4.85 0.39
C ALA A 100 10.30 3.49 0.40
N LYS A 101 9.95 2.56 -0.53
CA LYS A 101 10.66 1.28 -0.69
C LYS A 101 12.14 1.50 -1.06
N LYS A 102 12.43 2.40 -1.99
CA LYS A 102 13.81 2.74 -2.35
C LYS A 102 14.60 3.26 -1.14
N ILE A 103 13.98 4.13 -0.33
CA ILE A 103 14.61 4.69 0.87
C ILE A 103 14.80 3.61 1.95
N ALA A 104 13.82 2.71 2.14
CA ALA A 104 13.96 1.59 3.07
C ALA A 104 15.12 0.66 2.69
N ASP A 105 15.30 0.40 1.37
CA ASP A 105 16.40 -0.42 0.86
C ASP A 105 17.76 0.28 1.04
N GLU A 106 17.85 1.60 0.75
CA GLU A 106 19.05 2.41 1.01
C GLU A 106 19.47 2.35 2.49
N LEU A 107 18.47 2.40 3.39
CA LEU A 107 18.67 2.34 4.85
C LEU A 107 18.80 0.90 5.37
N LYS A 108 18.70 -0.12 4.50
CA LYS A 108 18.74 -1.55 4.84
C LYS A 108 17.68 -1.96 5.87
N ILE A 109 16.53 -1.28 5.89
CA ILE A 109 15.43 -1.62 6.79
C ILE A 109 14.66 -2.80 6.20
N PRO A 110 14.44 -3.89 6.95
CA PRO A 110 13.60 -5.00 6.53
C PRO A 110 12.22 -4.52 6.09
N ASN A 111 11.70 -5.09 5.01
CA ASN A 111 10.41 -4.64 4.52
C ASN A 111 9.57 -5.77 3.89
N THR A 112 8.26 -5.60 3.93
CA THR A 112 7.25 -6.52 3.40
C THR A 112 6.15 -5.73 2.72
N ALA A 113 5.34 -6.38 1.89
CA ALA A 113 4.18 -5.75 1.26
C ALA A 113 2.91 -6.57 1.47
N ALA A 114 1.75 -5.91 1.39
CA ALA A 114 0.45 -6.54 1.29
C ALA A 114 -0.20 -6.21 -0.06
N PHE A 115 -0.81 -7.19 -0.69
CA PHE A 115 -1.50 -7.00 -1.96
C PHE A 115 -3.00 -6.73 -1.71
N HIS A 116 -3.36 -5.45 -1.65
CA HIS A 116 -4.74 -4.99 -1.38
C HIS A 116 -5.38 -4.22 -2.54
N VAL A 117 -4.67 -4.02 -3.64
CA VAL A 117 -5.16 -3.27 -4.80
C VAL A 117 -5.23 -4.19 -6.00
N GLN A 118 -6.43 -4.71 -6.29
CA GLN A 118 -6.66 -5.50 -7.49
C GLN A 118 -6.77 -4.57 -8.72
N PRO A 119 -6.10 -4.90 -9.84
CA PRO A 119 -6.23 -4.18 -11.10
C PRO A 119 -7.68 -4.03 -11.57
N GLU A 120 -8.52 -5.04 -11.36
CA GLU A 120 -9.94 -5.03 -11.70
C GLU A 120 -10.70 -3.89 -11.02
N ASN A 121 -10.37 -3.57 -9.77
CA ASN A 121 -10.99 -2.45 -9.05
C ASN A 121 -10.59 -1.10 -9.65
N ILE A 122 -9.35 -0.99 -10.14
CA ILE A 122 -8.87 0.23 -10.81
C ILE A 122 -9.57 0.40 -12.15
N THR A 123 -9.58 -0.65 -13.00
CA THR A 123 -10.16 -0.60 -14.34
C THR A 123 -11.69 -0.48 -14.33
N TYR A 124 -12.36 -1.07 -13.33
CA TYR A 124 -13.79 -0.88 -13.12
C TYR A 124 -14.14 0.58 -12.85
N THR A 125 -13.32 1.27 -12.06
CA THR A 125 -13.52 2.69 -11.73
C THR A 125 -13.52 3.60 -12.97
N ILE A 126 -12.73 3.26 -13.99
CA ILE A 126 -12.64 4.00 -15.26
C ILE A 126 -13.51 3.38 -16.36
N LYS A 127 -14.50 2.54 -16.00
CA LYS A 127 -15.41 1.82 -16.92
C LYS A 127 -14.69 0.89 -17.93
N MET A 128 -13.46 0.49 -17.65
CA MET A 128 -12.65 -0.42 -18.46
C MET A 128 -12.49 -1.81 -17.82
N GLY A 129 -13.25 -2.12 -16.78
CA GLY A 129 -13.08 -3.32 -15.93
C GLY A 129 -13.26 -4.67 -16.59
N LYS A 130 -13.71 -4.73 -17.86
CA LYS A 130 -13.89 -6.00 -18.58
C LYS A 130 -12.75 -6.33 -19.57
N VAL A 131 -11.71 -5.51 -19.64
CA VAL A 131 -10.61 -5.74 -20.58
C VAL A 131 -9.50 -6.47 -19.86
N LYS A 132 -9.53 -7.82 -19.92
CA LYS A 132 -8.53 -8.70 -19.32
C LYS A 132 -7.10 -8.27 -19.64
N LEU A 133 -6.81 -7.93 -20.90
CA LEU A 133 -5.49 -7.46 -21.35
C LEU A 133 -4.98 -6.22 -20.57
N ILE A 134 -5.87 -5.33 -20.15
CA ILE A 134 -5.47 -4.14 -19.37
C ILE A 134 -5.16 -4.55 -17.93
N ASN A 135 -5.98 -5.41 -17.34
CA ASN A 135 -5.74 -5.92 -16.00
C ASN A 135 -4.42 -6.70 -15.94
N ASP A 136 -4.19 -7.60 -16.90
CA ASP A 136 -2.95 -8.38 -17.00
C ASP A 136 -1.72 -7.46 -17.07
N LYS A 137 -1.78 -6.39 -17.87
CA LYS A 137 -0.73 -5.38 -17.94
C LYS A 137 -0.48 -4.66 -16.62
N ILE A 138 -1.55 -4.31 -15.89
CA ILE A 138 -1.41 -3.66 -14.56
C ILE A 138 -0.81 -4.65 -13.55
N TYR A 139 -1.19 -5.95 -13.59
CA TYR A 139 -0.55 -6.98 -12.77
C TYR A 139 0.96 -7.07 -13.07
N GLU A 140 1.35 -7.07 -14.35
CA GLU A 140 2.75 -7.10 -14.76
C GLU A 140 3.51 -5.85 -14.28
N GLU A 141 2.95 -4.65 -14.46
CA GLU A 141 3.56 -3.42 -13.97
C GLU A 141 3.72 -3.43 -12.44
N PHE A 142 2.69 -3.82 -11.70
CA PHE A 142 2.77 -3.92 -10.26
C PHE A 142 3.80 -4.96 -9.81
N ARG A 143 3.86 -6.11 -10.50
CA ARG A 143 4.85 -7.15 -10.26
C ARG A 143 6.27 -6.61 -10.43
N ASP A 144 6.58 -6.07 -11.62
CA ASP A 144 7.95 -5.75 -12.02
C ASP A 144 8.45 -4.47 -11.34
N ASP A 145 7.60 -3.47 -11.21
CA ASP A 145 7.98 -2.19 -10.63
C ASP A 145 7.96 -2.17 -9.11
N PHE A 146 7.23 -3.08 -8.47
CA PHE A 146 7.05 -3.01 -7.03
C PHE A 146 7.12 -4.36 -6.32
N PHE A 147 6.19 -5.28 -6.55
CA PHE A 147 6.02 -6.45 -5.69
C PHE A 147 7.15 -7.49 -5.78
N ASN A 148 7.76 -7.71 -6.94
CA ASN A 148 8.91 -8.61 -7.06
C ASN A 148 10.19 -8.08 -6.40
N LYS A 149 10.17 -6.85 -5.86
CA LYS A 149 11.25 -6.30 -5.02
C LYS A 149 11.12 -6.68 -3.55
N PHE A 150 10.14 -7.48 -3.19
CA PHE A 150 9.92 -8.00 -1.84
C PHE A 150 10.14 -9.51 -1.81
N ASN A 151 10.70 -9.99 -0.70
CA ASN A 151 10.82 -11.43 -0.45
C ASN A 151 9.51 -12.05 0.05
N ARG A 152 8.61 -11.23 0.62
CA ARG A 152 7.38 -11.68 1.27
C ARG A 152 6.23 -10.73 0.97
N ILE A 153 5.09 -11.30 0.55
CA ILE A 153 3.85 -10.57 0.29
C ILE A 153 2.72 -11.20 1.11
N HIS A 154 2.00 -10.37 1.85
CA HIS A 154 0.74 -10.71 2.49
C HIS A 154 -0.39 -10.66 1.46
N CYS A 155 -1.18 -11.72 1.37
CA CYS A 155 -2.38 -11.85 0.56
C CYS A 155 -3.61 -11.99 1.47
N PRO A 156 -4.68 -11.20 1.28
CA PRO A 156 -5.86 -11.25 2.15
C PRO A 156 -6.70 -12.52 1.96
N SER A 157 -6.48 -13.27 0.89
CA SER A 157 -7.19 -14.52 0.59
C SER A 157 -6.38 -15.42 -0.33
N GLU A 158 -6.73 -16.71 -0.36
CA GLU A 158 -6.14 -17.66 -1.31
C GLU A 158 -6.47 -17.30 -2.77
N PHE A 159 -7.64 -16.70 -3.02
CA PHE A 159 -8.01 -16.19 -4.34
C PHE A 159 -6.96 -15.17 -4.84
N ILE A 160 -6.59 -14.19 -4.02
CA ILE A 160 -5.55 -13.20 -4.36
C ILE A 160 -4.20 -13.88 -4.55
N ALA A 161 -3.83 -14.81 -3.68
CA ALA A 161 -2.56 -15.51 -3.83
C ALA A 161 -2.48 -16.29 -5.16
N ASN A 162 -3.58 -16.92 -5.58
CA ASN A 162 -3.65 -17.63 -6.87
C ASN A 162 -3.52 -16.67 -8.05
N GLN A 163 -4.19 -15.52 -8.02
CA GLN A 163 -4.00 -14.48 -9.04
C GLN A 163 -2.54 -14.04 -9.16
N LEU A 164 -1.85 -13.85 -8.03
CA LEU A 164 -0.43 -13.46 -8.07
C LEU A 164 0.46 -14.58 -8.65
N ARG A 165 0.17 -15.85 -8.33
CA ARG A 165 0.86 -17.01 -8.94
C ARG A 165 0.66 -17.07 -10.46
N GLU A 166 -0.59 -16.88 -10.91
CA GLU A 166 -0.94 -16.85 -12.35
C GLU A 166 -0.22 -15.73 -13.11
N HIS A 167 0.06 -14.60 -12.44
CA HIS A 167 0.81 -13.48 -13.01
C HIS A 167 2.32 -13.51 -12.71
N ASN A 168 2.85 -14.68 -12.32
CA ASN A 168 4.29 -14.93 -12.13
C ASN A 168 4.96 -14.04 -11.06
N TYR A 169 4.27 -13.76 -9.95
CA TYR A 169 4.90 -13.12 -8.80
C TYR A 169 5.83 -14.11 -8.09
N THR A 170 7.08 -13.71 -7.84
CA THR A 170 8.13 -14.60 -7.34
C THR A 170 8.31 -14.56 -5.82
N ALA A 171 7.74 -13.58 -5.16
CA ALA A 171 7.82 -13.45 -3.71
C ALA A 171 7.10 -14.61 -2.99
N LYS A 172 7.53 -14.94 -1.79
CA LYS A 172 6.80 -15.88 -0.93
C LYS A 172 5.47 -15.27 -0.49
N LEU A 173 4.36 -15.91 -0.82
CA LEU A 173 3.02 -15.44 -0.52
C LEU A 173 2.55 -16.01 0.81
N TYR A 174 2.02 -15.14 1.68
CA TYR A 174 1.43 -15.49 2.96
C TYR A 174 -0.04 -15.12 2.94
N VAL A 175 -0.91 -16.12 3.02
CA VAL A 175 -2.36 -15.91 3.07
C VAL A 175 -2.77 -15.69 4.52
N ILE A 176 -3.21 -14.48 4.82
CA ILE A 176 -3.66 -14.08 6.15
C ILE A 176 -4.96 -13.30 5.96
N SER A 177 -6.07 -13.84 6.46
CA SER A 177 -7.39 -13.20 6.41
C SER A 177 -7.39 -11.86 7.18
N ASN A 178 -8.10 -10.88 6.64
CA ASN A 178 -8.29 -9.56 7.26
C ASN A 178 -9.27 -9.61 8.43
#